data_a198dcbe55cb30d4df6a023f88f280e1
#
_entry.id   a198dcbe55cb30d4df6a023f88f280e1
#
_cell.length_a   1.000
_cell.length_b   1.000
_cell.length_c   1.000
_cell.angle_alpha   90.00
_cell.angle_beta   90.00
_cell.angle_gamma   90.00
#
_symmetry.space_group_name_H-M   'P 1'
#
loop_
_entity.id
_entity.type
_entity.pdbx_description
1 polymer ?
#
loop_
_entity_poly.entity_id
_entity_poly.type
_entity_poly.pdbx_seq_one_letter_code
_entity_poly.pdbx_strand_id
1 'polypeptide(L)'
;IIDRKKVAHLTNEEKITHIRTAAMEEARAEANAIVKQHEDALRSVFEQHQIEARRQSETRVRAESVTAKQQLNMAMSKAQLELKREMGKTQTELKTELFEEVQLKLLAFMRTEEYKEVLIRYIEKAAQFASGMTMTIYINPSDADKKTYLEEHTGMTLTISKVDFIGGVRAVVPEKNVLVDYAFKGALENEYQKFQFRGGVKGE
;
A
#
# COMPACT_ATOMS: atom_id res chain seq x y z
N ILE A 1 -76.50 22.65 -36.94
CA ILE A 1 -77.87 23.14 -36.92
C ILE A 1 -78.48 22.75 -38.27
N ILE A 2 -79.10 21.59 -38.35
CA ILE A 2 -79.78 21.08 -39.58
C ILE A 2 -80.94 21.99 -39.82
N ASP A 3 -80.98 22.59 -41.02
CA ASP A 3 -82.00 23.56 -41.45
C ASP A 3 -83.40 22.86 -41.46
N ARG A 4 -84.18 23.07 -40.41
CA ARG A 4 -85.51 22.46 -40.20
C ARG A 4 -86.46 22.72 -41.36
N LYS A 5 -86.20 23.67 -42.24
CA LYS A 5 -86.97 23.98 -43.40
C LYS A 5 -86.82 23.02 -44.59
N LYS A 6 -85.63 22.32 -44.71
CA LYS A 6 -85.43 21.34 -45.82
C LYS A 6 -86.05 19.97 -45.61
N VAL A 7 -86.33 19.60 -44.37
CA VAL A 7 -86.91 18.23 -44.03
C VAL A 7 -88.41 18.12 -44.22
N ALA A 8 -89.13 19.25 -44.39
CA ALA A 8 -90.63 19.26 -44.46
C ALA A 8 -91.21 18.75 -45.78
N HIS A 9 -90.37 18.58 -46.84
CA HIS A 9 -90.85 18.10 -48.17
C HIS A 9 -90.29 16.74 -48.60
N LEU A 10 -89.57 16.03 -47.69
CA LEU A 10 -89.05 14.71 -47.99
C LEU A 10 -90.13 13.62 -47.80
N THR A 11 -90.09 12.61 -48.65
CA THR A 11 -90.94 11.39 -48.45
C THR A 11 -90.49 10.66 -47.17
N ASN A 12 -91.38 9.84 -46.62
CA ASN A 12 -91.04 9.06 -45.40
C ASN A 12 -89.79 8.16 -45.59
N GLU A 13 -89.55 7.63 -46.79
CA GLU A 13 -88.41 6.80 -47.15
C GLU A 13 -87.11 7.63 -47.15
N GLU A 14 -87.17 8.84 -47.71
CA GLU A 14 -86.03 9.76 -47.70
C GLU A 14 -85.64 10.23 -46.29
N LYS A 15 -86.66 10.45 -45.42
CA LYS A 15 -86.42 10.76 -43.99
C LYS A 15 -85.76 9.63 -43.25
N ILE A 16 -86.20 8.38 -43.46
CA ILE A 16 -85.62 7.18 -42.86
C ILE A 16 -84.17 6.99 -43.34
N THR A 17 -83.89 7.16 -44.63
CA THR A 17 -82.56 7.08 -45.22
C THR A 17 -81.63 8.13 -44.66
N HIS A 18 -82.10 9.38 -44.52
CA HIS A 18 -81.31 10.47 -43.94
C HIS A 18 -80.94 10.20 -42.47
N ILE A 19 -81.91 9.74 -41.63
CA ILE A 19 -81.71 9.39 -40.22
C ILE A 19 -80.72 8.25 -40.13
N ARG A 20 -80.88 7.20 -40.96
CA ARG A 20 -79.94 6.06 -40.98
C ARG A 20 -78.52 6.47 -41.37
N THR A 21 -78.40 7.30 -42.38
CA THR A 21 -77.06 7.79 -42.81
C THR A 21 -76.44 8.64 -41.72
N ALA A 22 -77.18 9.58 -41.11
CA ALA A 22 -76.63 10.43 -40.02
C ALA A 22 -76.20 9.58 -38.79
N ALA A 23 -77.08 8.58 -38.38
CA ALA A 23 -76.75 7.67 -37.27
C ALA A 23 -75.49 6.82 -37.58
N MET A 24 -75.39 6.34 -38.83
CA MET A 24 -74.19 5.59 -39.26
C MET A 24 -72.89 6.43 -39.30
N GLU A 25 -72.98 7.70 -39.73
CA GLU A 25 -71.85 8.64 -39.72
C GLU A 25 -71.43 8.98 -38.29
N GLU A 26 -72.39 9.22 -37.39
CA GLU A 26 -72.14 9.49 -35.99
C GLU A 26 -71.51 8.24 -35.29
N ALA A 27 -72.02 7.06 -35.51
CA ALA A 27 -71.49 5.80 -34.97
C ALA A 27 -70.07 5.54 -35.50
N ARG A 28 -69.76 5.84 -36.78
CA ARG A 28 -68.44 5.72 -37.35
C ARG A 28 -67.49 6.74 -36.78
N ALA A 29 -67.91 7.98 -36.56
CA ALA A 29 -67.11 9.04 -35.96
C ALA A 29 -66.72 8.67 -34.50
N GLU A 30 -67.73 8.18 -33.75
CA GLU A 30 -67.48 7.70 -32.37
C GLU A 30 -66.54 6.49 -32.32
N ALA A 31 -66.76 5.47 -33.18
CA ALA A 31 -65.87 4.31 -33.29
C ALA A 31 -64.39 4.74 -33.63
N ASN A 32 -64.24 5.64 -34.61
CA ASN A 32 -62.90 6.16 -34.99
C ASN A 32 -62.28 6.94 -33.85
N ALA A 33 -63.03 7.72 -33.06
CA ALA A 33 -62.51 8.44 -31.90
C ALA A 33 -62.04 7.48 -30.81
N ILE A 34 -62.79 6.39 -30.55
CA ILE A 34 -62.40 5.34 -29.59
C ILE A 34 -61.11 4.65 -30.05
N VAL A 35 -60.99 4.24 -31.31
CA VAL A 35 -59.81 3.59 -31.86
C VAL A 35 -58.59 4.51 -31.71
N LYS A 36 -58.76 5.78 -32.13
CA LYS A 36 -57.66 6.77 -32.00
C LYS A 36 -57.21 6.98 -30.55
N GLN A 37 -58.17 7.07 -29.62
CA GLN A 37 -57.85 7.19 -28.20
C GLN A 37 -57.06 5.98 -27.68
N HIS A 38 -57.40 4.77 -28.11
CA HIS A 38 -56.64 3.56 -27.75
C HIS A 38 -55.26 3.53 -28.37
N GLU A 39 -55.11 3.92 -29.64
CA GLU A 39 -53.79 4.03 -30.30
C GLU A 39 -52.87 5.04 -29.59
N ASP A 40 -53.37 6.21 -29.24
CA ASP A 40 -52.62 7.23 -28.51
C ASP A 40 -52.22 6.74 -27.10
N ALA A 41 -53.14 6.05 -26.40
CA ALA A 41 -52.84 5.45 -25.11
C ALA A 41 -51.74 4.37 -25.19
N LEU A 42 -51.84 3.46 -26.17
CA LEU A 42 -50.85 2.42 -26.42
C LEU A 42 -49.48 3.02 -26.77
N ARG A 43 -49.48 4.06 -27.61
CA ARG A 43 -48.25 4.77 -27.95
C ARG A 43 -47.59 5.38 -26.72
N SER A 44 -48.35 6.05 -25.86
CA SER A 44 -47.86 6.63 -24.61
C SER A 44 -47.29 5.57 -23.68
N VAL A 45 -47.95 4.43 -23.50
CA VAL A 45 -47.45 3.32 -22.68
C VAL A 45 -46.14 2.74 -23.26
N PHE A 46 -46.07 2.58 -24.59
CA PHE A 46 -44.86 2.10 -25.25
C PHE A 46 -43.70 3.05 -25.07
N GLU A 47 -43.88 4.35 -25.26
CA GLU A 47 -42.87 5.38 -25.05
C GLU A 47 -42.37 5.41 -23.59
N GLN A 48 -43.28 5.35 -22.63
CA GLN A 48 -42.91 5.26 -21.20
C GLN A 48 -42.10 4.01 -20.91
N HIS A 49 -42.53 2.84 -21.43
CA HIS A 49 -41.79 1.61 -21.24
C HIS A 49 -40.37 1.64 -21.87
N GLN A 50 -40.26 2.28 -23.05
CA GLN A 50 -38.95 2.44 -23.70
C GLN A 50 -38.00 3.33 -22.88
N ILE A 51 -38.52 4.46 -22.35
CA ILE A 51 -37.76 5.36 -21.48
C ILE A 51 -37.27 4.63 -20.21
N GLU A 52 -38.20 3.89 -19.56
CA GLU A 52 -37.90 3.15 -18.34
C GLU A 52 -36.88 2.04 -18.60
N ALA A 53 -37.00 1.26 -19.66
CA ALA A 53 -36.04 0.23 -20.04
C ALA A 53 -34.66 0.79 -20.30
N ARG A 54 -34.58 1.95 -20.99
CA ARG A 54 -33.30 2.65 -21.23
C ARG A 54 -32.66 3.11 -19.91
N ARG A 55 -33.44 3.72 -19.02
CA ARG A 55 -32.99 4.18 -17.71
C ARG A 55 -32.46 3.04 -16.85
N GLN A 56 -33.20 1.90 -16.83
CA GLN A 56 -32.74 0.71 -16.10
C GLN A 56 -31.44 0.15 -16.66
N SER A 57 -31.33 0.09 -17.99
CA SER A 57 -30.07 -0.35 -18.65
C SER A 57 -28.90 0.55 -18.32
N GLU A 58 -29.07 1.87 -18.41
CA GLU A 58 -28.01 2.84 -18.06
C GLU A 58 -27.60 2.73 -16.59
N THR A 59 -28.56 2.56 -15.68
CA THR A 59 -28.30 2.38 -14.26
C THR A 59 -27.48 1.12 -14.01
N ARG A 60 -27.87 0.01 -14.68
CA ARG A 60 -27.14 -1.26 -14.59
C ARG A 60 -25.70 -1.15 -15.09
N VAL A 61 -25.51 -0.53 -16.27
CA VAL A 61 -24.16 -0.31 -16.83
C VAL A 61 -23.29 0.55 -15.92
N ARG A 62 -23.87 1.60 -15.32
CA ARG A 62 -23.14 2.43 -14.35
C ARG A 62 -22.74 1.65 -13.10
N ALA A 63 -23.65 0.86 -12.54
CA ALA A 63 -23.36 0.04 -11.37
C ALA A 63 -22.25 -0.98 -11.65
N GLU A 64 -22.32 -1.69 -12.76
CA GLU A 64 -21.28 -2.64 -13.19
C GLU A 64 -19.93 -1.96 -13.44
N SER A 65 -19.93 -0.78 -14.05
CA SER A 65 -18.71 0.01 -14.27
C SER A 65 -18.04 0.42 -12.94
N VAL A 66 -18.83 0.83 -11.95
CA VAL A 66 -18.31 1.16 -10.61
C VAL A 66 -17.73 -0.07 -9.94
N THR A 67 -18.46 -1.19 -9.97
CA THR A 67 -18.01 -2.46 -9.40
C THR A 67 -16.69 -2.94 -10.04
N ALA A 68 -16.62 -2.90 -11.37
CA ALA A 68 -15.41 -3.28 -12.11
C ALA A 68 -14.20 -2.40 -11.74
N LYS A 69 -14.39 -1.07 -11.62
CA LYS A 69 -13.33 -0.15 -11.17
C LYS A 69 -12.87 -0.45 -9.74
N GLN A 70 -13.80 -0.75 -8.83
CA GLN A 70 -13.45 -1.13 -7.46
C GLN A 70 -12.65 -2.43 -7.41
N GLN A 71 -13.06 -3.45 -8.17
CA GLN A 71 -12.33 -4.71 -8.26
C GLN A 71 -10.93 -4.52 -8.84
N LEU A 72 -10.78 -3.72 -9.90
CA LEU A 72 -9.49 -3.39 -10.48
C LEU A 72 -8.58 -2.69 -9.45
N ASN A 73 -9.08 -1.69 -8.74
CA ASN A 73 -8.32 -0.97 -7.73
C ASN A 73 -7.89 -1.89 -6.58
N MET A 74 -8.76 -2.79 -6.13
CA MET A 74 -8.42 -3.79 -5.11
C MET A 74 -7.32 -4.75 -5.60
N ALA A 75 -7.45 -5.25 -6.84
CA ALA A 75 -6.45 -6.13 -7.43
C ALA A 75 -5.08 -5.44 -7.58
N MET A 76 -5.06 -4.21 -8.06
CA MET A 76 -3.84 -3.40 -8.16
C MET A 76 -3.20 -3.15 -6.79
N SER A 77 -3.99 -2.77 -5.79
CA SER A 77 -3.48 -2.55 -4.42
C SER A 77 -2.90 -3.82 -3.82
N LYS A 78 -3.56 -4.96 -4.02
CA LYS A 78 -3.06 -6.26 -3.58
C LYS A 78 -1.73 -6.61 -4.24
N ALA A 79 -1.63 -6.45 -5.56
CA ALA A 79 -0.40 -6.71 -6.31
C ALA A 79 0.75 -5.79 -5.87
N GLN A 80 0.47 -4.50 -5.63
CA GLN A 80 1.47 -3.56 -5.10
C GLN A 80 1.96 -3.94 -3.70
N LEU A 81 1.07 -4.39 -2.81
CA LEU A 81 1.45 -4.86 -1.48
C LEU A 81 2.31 -6.11 -1.54
N GLU A 82 1.96 -7.05 -2.43
CA GLU A 82 2.72 -8.27 -2.63
C GLU A 82 4.13 -7.99 -3.16
N LEU A 83 4.23 -7.13 -4.18
CA LEU A 83 5.51 -6.67 -4.71
C LEU A 83 6.38 -6.00 -3.62
N LYS A 84 5.80 -5.11 -2.80
CA LYS A 84 6.53 -4.48 -1.69
C LYS A 84 7.02 -5.48 -0.65
N ARG A 85 6.24 -6.52 -0.36
CA ARG A 85 6.64 -7.59 0.56
C ARG A 85 7.82 -8.39 0.01
N GLU A 86 7.75 -8.79 -1.25
CA GLU A 86 8.84 -9.53 -1.90
C GLU A 86 10.11 -8.69 -1.99
N MET A 87 10.01 -7.42 -2.38
CA MET A 87 11.14 -6.51 -2.37
C MET A 87 11.75 -6.36 -0.97
N GLY A 88 10.92 -6.19 0.07
CA GLY A 88 11.38 -6.10 1.45
C GLY A 88 12.08 -7.37 1.93
N LYS A 89 11.56 -8.54 1.55
CA LYS A 89 12.19 -9.83 1.85
C LYS A 89 13.56 -9.94 1.20
N THR A 90 13.65 -9.71 -0.10
CA THR A 90 14.92 -9.75 -0.85
C THR A 90 15.94 -8.75 -0.30
N GLN A 91 15.50 -7.53 0.05
CA GLN A 91 16.40 -6.56 0.68
C GLN A 91 16.93 -7.03 2.04
N THR A 92 16.08 -7.69 2.84
CA THR A 92 16.51 -8.22 4.14
C THR A 92 17.50 -9.38 3.97
N GLU A 93 17.25 -10.28 3.02
CA GLU A 93 18.15 -11.39 2.69
C GLU A 93 19.53 -10.86 2.24
N LEU A 94 19.55 -9.96 1.25
CA LEU A 94 20.79 -9.34 0.77
C LEU A 94 21.53 -8.57 1.85
N LYS A 95 20.80 -7.89 2.73
CA LYS A 95 21.40 -7.18 3.88
C LYS A 95 22.06 -8.16 4.84
N THR A 96 21.43 -9.27 5.13
CA THR A 96 21.98 -10.31 6.00
C THR A 96 23.27 -10.90 5.41
N GLU A 97 23.22 -11.31 4.14
CA GLU A 97 24.40 -11.83 3.42
C GLU A 97 25.57 -10.82 3.41
N LEU A 98 25.27 -9.54 3.14
CA LEU A 98 26.29 -8.48 3.16
C LEU A 98 26.95 -8.38 4.55
N PHE A 99 26.17 -8.41 5.61
CA PHE A 99 26.72 -8.26 6.97
C PHE A 99 27.43 -9.53 7.46
N GLU A 100 27.06 -10.71 6.98
CA GLU A 100 27.84 -11.93 7.18
C GLU A 100 29.23 -11.82 6.50
N GLU A 101 29.27 -11.31 5.27
CA GLU A 101 30.56 -11.07 4.59
C GLU A 101 31.41 -10.01 5.33
N VAL A 102 30.78 -8.93 5.81
CA VAL A 102 31.47 -7.92 6.63
C VAL A 102 32.05 -8.54 7.90
N GLN A 103 31.28 -9.42 8.57
CA GLN A 103 31.76 -10.11 9.76
C GLN A 103 32.97 -11.01 9.47
N LEU A 104 32.96 -11.75 8.35
CA LEU A 104 34.10 -12.56 7.93
C LEU A 104 35.35 -11.69 7.66
N LYS A 105 35.19 -10.57 6.97
CA LYS A 105 36.27 -9.61 6.74
C LYS A 105 36.82 -9.02 8.05
N LEU A 106 35.93 -8.74 9.01
CA LEU A 106 36.30 -8.25 10.33
C LEU A 106 37.10 -9.28 11.11
N LEU A 107 36.69 -10.54 11.09
CA LEU A 107 37.44 -11.64 11.70
C LEU A 107 38.83 -11.83 11.08
N ALA A 108 38.93 -11.65 9.76
CA ALA A 108 40.23 -11.66 9.07
C ALA A 108 41.13 -10.48 9.50
N PHE A 109 40.55 -9.29 9.58
CA PHE A 109 41.23 -8.08 10.07
C PHE A 109 41.78 -8.23 11.50
N MET A 110 41.04 -8.88 12.40
CA MET A 110 41.44 -9.12 13.77
C MET A 110 42.72 -9.99 13.91
N ARG A 111 43.16 -10.62 12.83
CA ARG A 111 44.42 -11.41 12.77
C ARG A 111 45.62 -10.60 12.29
N THR A 112 45.42 -9.33 11.89
CA THR A 112 46.47 -8.45 11.39
C THR A 112 47.15 -7.67 12.51
N GLU A 113 48.34 -7.15 12.24
CA GLU A 113 49.05 -6.27 13.19
C GLU A 113 48.35 -4.92 13.37
N GLU A 114 47.71 -4.41 12.30
CA GLU A 114 46.93 -3.16 12.36
C GLU A 114 45.79 -3.23 13.39
N TYR A 115 45.25 -4.42 13.64
CA TYR A 115 44.24 -4.58 14.66
C TYR A 115 44.74 -4.33 16.09
N LYS A 116 46.02 -4.68 16.38
CA LYS A 116 46.64 -4.37 17.68
C LYS A 116 46.70 -2.87 17.90
N GLU A 117 47.05 -2.10 16.86
CA GLU A 117 47.06 -0.65 16.92
C GLU A 117 45.69 -0.04 17.18
N VAL A 118 44.64 -0.65 16.60
CA VAL A 118 43.24 -0.25 16.87
C VAL A 118 42.88 -0.49 18.32
N LEU A 119 43.25 -1.65 18.88
CA LEU A 119 43.02 -1.96 20.30
C LEU A 119 43.74 -0.96 21.22
N ILE A 120 45.02 -0.65 20.96
CA ILE A 120 45.77 0.36 21.72
C ILE A 120 45.00 1.69 21.72
N ARG A 121 44.62 2.19 20.55
CA ARG A 121 43.87 3.46 20.44
C ARG A 121 42.54 3.43 21.19
N TYR A 122 41.83 2.30 21.22
CA TYR A 122 40.57 2.17 21.97
C TYR A 122 40.83 2.16 23.49
N ILE A 123 41.89 1.51 23.96
CA ILE A 123 42.30 1.51 25.36
C ILE A 123 42.64 2.94 25.78
N GLU A 124 43.47 3.65 25.00
CA GLU A 124 43.86 5.03 25.28
C GLU A 124 42.66 5.99 25.32
N LYS A 125 41.73 5.87 24.38
CA LYS A 125 40.48 6.65 24.38
C LYS A 125 39.62 6.37 25.61
N ALA A 126 39.53 5.11 26.03
CA ALA A 126 38.79 4.74 27.24
C ALA A 126 39.50 5.35 28.49
N ALA A 127 40.81 5.33 28.54
CA ALA A 127 41.59 5.96 29.61
C ALA A 127 41.39 7.48 29.67
N GLN A 128 41.42 8.16 28.52
CA GLN A 128 41.14 9.60 28.44
C GLN A 128 39.73 9.93 28.95
N PHE A 129 38.74 9.11 28.60
CA PHE A 129 37.36 9.28 29.07
C PHE A 129 37.26 9.11 30.60
N ALA A 130 37.98 8.15 31.16
CA ALA A 130 38.02 7.91 32.60
C ALA A 130 38.65 9.07 33.37
N SER A 131 39.53 9.88 32.73
CA SER A 131 40.16 11.07 33.33
C SER A 131 40.81 10.80 34.71
N GLY A 132 41.48 9.69 34.85
CA GLY A 132 42.16 9.28 36.11
C GLY A 132 41.29 8.55 37.12
N MET A 133 40.00 8.30 36.82
CA MET A 133 39.14 7.51 37.67
C MET A 133 39.45 6.02 37.51
N THR A 134 39.06 5.23 38.52
CA THR A 134 39.17 3.77 38.47
C THR A 134 38.36 3.21 37.30
N MET A 135 38.99 2.42 36.43
CA MET A 135 38.30 1.72 35.35
C MET A 135 38.75 0.27 35.23
N THR A 136 37.88 -0.58 34.74
CA THR A 136 38.20 -1.96 34.36
C THR A 136 38.05 -2.09 32.86
N ILE A 137 39.12 -2.45 32.17
CA ILE A 137 39.13 -2.61 30.70
C ILE A 137 39.00 -4.09 30.37
N TYR A 138 38.03 -4.40 29.54
CA TYR A 138 37.78 -5.75 29.05
C TYR A 138 38.16 -5.89 27.58
N ILE A 139 38.97 -6.90 27.27
CA ILE A 139 39.26 -7.34 25.90
C ILE A 139 38.45 -8.62 25.59
N ASN A 140 38.25 -8.87 24.30
CA ASN A 140 37.52 -10.06 23.87
C ASN A 140 38.30 -11.36 24.23
N PRO A 141 37.58 -12.48 24.50
CA PRO A 141 38.24 -13.76 24.73
C PRO A 141 39.19 -14.20 23.60
N SER A 142 38.84 -13.89 22.35
CA SER A 142 39.67 -14.18 21.17
C SER A 142 41.00 -13.39 21.12
N ASP A 143 41.10 -12.33 21.91
CA ASP A 143 42.28 -11.47 21.97
C ASP A 143 43.19 -11.75 23.20
N ALA A 144 42.94 -12.86 23.89
CA ALA A 144 43.68 -13.25 25.10
C ALA A 144 45.20 -13.36 24.84
N ASP A 145 45.58 -13.80 23.66
CA ASP A 145 46.98 -13.90 23.19
C ASP A 145 47.68 -12.53 23.05
N LYS A 146 46.91 -11.47 22.81
CA LYS A 146 47.42 -10.10 22.64
C LYS A 146 47.49 -9.33 23.95
N LYS A 147 46.98 -9.87 25.05
CA LYS A 147 46.89 -9.19 26.35
C LYS A 147 48.22 -8.60 26.82
N THR A 148 49.23 -9.43 26.90
CA THR A 148 50.56 -9.01 27.38
C THR A 148 51.13 -7.87 26.55
N TYR A 149 51.07 -8.00 25.23
CA TYR A 149 51.49 -6.96 24.30
C TYR A 149 50.78 -5.62 24.51
N LEU A 150 49.44 -5.68 24.68
CA LEU A 150 48.65 -4.48 24.91
C LEU A 150 48.90 -3.84 26.26
N GLU A 151 49.09 -4.62 27.33
CA GLU A 151 49.45 -4.12 28.67
C GLU A 151 50.82 -3.44 28.68
N GLU A 152 51.81 -4.00 27.99
CA GLU A 152 53.14 -3.41 27.85
C GLU A 152 53.12 -2.07 27.10
N HIS A 153 52.31 -1.94 26.04
CA HIS A 153 52.27 -0.73 25.22
C HIS A 153 51.38 0.37 25.82
N THR A 154 50.35 0.01 26.56
CA THR A 154 49.39 0.99 27.12
C THR A 154 49.68 1.33 28.59
N GLY A 155 50.43 0.49 29.30
CA GLY A 155 50.64 0.59 30.75
C GLY A 155 49.37 0.31 31.56
N MET A 156 48.36 -0.26 30.96
CA MET A 156 47.05 -0.51 31.57
C MET A 156 46.82 -2.01 31.82
N THR A 157 46.25 -2.36 32.98
CA THR A 157 45.85 -3.74 33.27
C THR A 157 44.57 -4.09 32.55
N LEU A 158 44.57 -5.19 31.80
CA LEU A 158 43.43 -5.66 31.02
C LEU A 158 42.80 -6.90 31.61
N THR A 159 41.51 -7.02 31.52
CA THR A 159 40.73 -8.19 31.94
C THR A 159 40.13 -8.89 30.71
N ILE A 160 40.25 -10.21 30.63
CA ILE A 160 39.64 -10.98 29.58
C ILE A 160 38.12 -11.10 29.91
N SER A 161 37.29 -10.69 28.98
CA SER A 161 35.84 -10.78 29.13
C SER A 161 35.38 -12.24 29.16
N LYS A 162 34.31 -12.53 29.91
CA LYS A 162 33.60 -13.82 29.87
C LYS A 162 32.60 -13.90 28.71
N VAL A 163 32.25 -12.77 28.14
CA VAL A 163 31.26 -12.66 27.05
C VAL A 163 32.01 -12.28 25.78
N ASP A 164 31.74 -13.02 24.71
CA ASP A 164 32.26 -12.72 23.40
C ASP A 164 31.48 -11.52 22.79
N PHE A 165 32.24 -10.52 22.36
CA PHE A 165 31.74 -9.34 21.67
C PHE A 165 32.44 -9.10 20.31
N ILE A 166 32.92 -10.20 19.71
CA ILE A 166 33.59 -10.31 18.40
C ILE A 166 35.04 -9.78 18.47
N GLY A 167 35.25 -8.61 19.07
CA GLY A 167 36.57 -7.94 19.19
C GLY A 167 36.39 -6.50 19.63
N GLY A 168 37.49 -5.78 19.76
CA GLY A 168 37.50 -4.43 20.32
C GLY A 168 37.69 -4.40 21.83
N VAL A 169 37.26 -3.31 22.48
CA VAL A 169 37.47 -3.04 23.89
C VAL A 169 36.19 -2.54 24.55
N ARG A 170 35.93 -3.00 25.78
CA ARG A 170 34.93 -2.43 26.68
C ARG A 170 35.60 -1.93 27.95
N ALA A 171 35.21 -0.74 28.41
CA ALA A 171 35.68 -0.24 29.68
C ALA A 171 34.55 0.19 30.58
N VAL A 172 34.59 -0.24 31.84
CA VAL A 172 33.61 0.15 32.87
C VAL A 172 34.26 1.16 33.79
N VAL A 173 33.60 2.32 33.97
CA VAL A 173 34.01 3.35 34.93
C VAL A 173 32.93 3.39 36.03
N PRO A 174 33.11 2.65 37.15
CA PRO A 174 32.09 2.51 38.18
C PRO A 174 31.67 3.84 38.80
N GLU A 175 32.59 4.74 39.02
CA GLU A 175 32.33 6.05 39.64
C GLU A 175 31.35 6.92 38.82
N LYS A 176 31.36 6.77 37.49
CA LYS A 176 30.42 7.44 36.57
C LYS A 176 29.20 6.58 36.23
N ASN A 177 29.21 5.33 36.64
CA ASN A 177 28.20 4.32 36.20
C ASN A 177 28.05 4.26 34.67
N VAL A 178 29.21 4.30 33.95
CA VAL A 178 29.26 4.32 32.48
C VAL A 178 30.02 3.12 31.96
N LEU A 179 29.53 2.53 30.92
CA LEU A 179 30.20 1.56 30.04
C LEU A 179 30.64 2.27 28.76
N VAL A 180 31.92 2.32 28.51
CA VAL A 180 32.50 2.75 27.22
C VAL A 180 32.59 1.51 26.34
N ASP A 181 31.84 1.45 25.26
CA ASP A 181 31.74 0.28 24.38
C ASP A 181 32.37 0.59 23.01
N TYR A 182 33.57 0.05 22.77
CA TYR A 182 34.25 0.02 21.47
C TYR A 182 34.27 -1.40 20.90
N ALA A 183 33.32 -2.25 21.29
CA ALA A 183 33.20 -3.60 20.77
C ALA A 183 32.67 -3.61 19.33
N PHE A 184 33.21 -4.46 18.50
CA PHE A 184 32.77 -4.61 17.11
C PHE A 184 31.36 -5.12 16.99
N LYS A 185 30.90 -5.96 17.92
CA LYS A 185 29.53 -6.47 17.93
C LYS A 185 28.49 -5.35 17.97
N GLY A 186 28.65 -4.41 18.91
CA GLY A 186 27.71 -3.28 19.03
C GLY A 186 27.77 -2.33 17.83
N ALA A 187 28.98 -2.09 17.30
CA ALA A 187 29.16 -1.28 16.09
C ALA A 187 28.49 -1.94 14.88
N LEU A 188 28.70 -3.25 14.68
CA LEU A 188 28.10 -4.00 13.57
C LEU A 188 26.57 -4.04 13.65
N GLU A 189 26.02 -4.28 14.84
CA GLU A 189 24.57 -4.24 15.06
C GLU A 189 23.98 -2.86 14.77
N ASN A 190 24.65 -1.79 15.21
CA ASN A 190 24.22 -0.41 14.95
C ASN A 190 24.24 -0.07 13.46
N GLU A 191 25.32 -0.43 12.76
CA GLU A 191 25.41 -0.25 11.32
C GLU A 191 24.38 -1.13 10.56
N TYR A 192 24.14 -2.36 11.02
CA TYR A 192 23.08 -3.19 10.47
C TYR A 192 21.71 -2.50 10.57
N GLN A 193 21.37 -1.91 11.71
CA GLN A 193 20.07 -1.24 11.87
C GLN A 193 19.94 0.00 10.98
N LYS A 194 21.01 0.76 10.81
CA LYS A 194 21.02 2.00 10.01
C LYS A 194 21.15 1.76 8.51
N PHE A 195 21.66 0.60 8.11
CA PHE A 195 21.93 0.31 6.71
C PHE A 195 20.65 0.25 5.89
N GLN A 196 20.63 0.99 4.79
CA GLN A 196 19.60 0.97 3.77
C GLN A 196 20.23 0.94 2.39
N PHE A 197 19.71 0.12 1.49
CA PHE A 197 20.16 0.11 0.11
C PHE A 197 19.82 1.46 -0.56
N ARG A 198 20.86 2.13 -1.09
CA ARG A 198 20.68 3.31 -1.92
C ARG A 198 20.34 2.84 -3.33
N GLY A 199 19.09 2.92 -3.75
CA GLY A 199 18.69 2.51 -5.09
C GLY A 199 17.30 1.91 -5.19
N GLY A 200 16.47 2.03 -4.17
CA GLY A 200 15.04 1.80 -4.33
C GLY A 200 14.51 2.76 -5.38
N VAL A 201 13.77 2.22 -6.37
CA VAL A 201 13.07 2.97 -7.40
C VAL A 201 12.43 4.19 -6.75
N LYS A 202 12.89 5.39 -7.11
CA LYS A 202 12.13 6.62 -6.82
C LYS A 202 10.82 6.43 -7.55
N GLY A 203 9.77 6.10 -6.82
CA GLY A 203 8.43 6.13 -7.36
C GLY A 203 8.14 7.57 -7.78
N GLU A 204 7.94 7.75 -9.07
CA GLU A 204 7.26 8.90 -9.63
C GLU A 204 5.79 8.91 -9.19
#